data_146f01f14b86d00870490871892ce385
#
_entry.id   146f01f14b86d00870490871892ce385
#
_cell.length_a   1.000
_cell.length_b   1.000
_cell.length_c   1.000
_cell.angle_alpha   90.00
_cell.angle_beta   90.00
_cell.angle_gamma   90.00
#
_symmetry.space_group_name_H-M   'P 1'
#
loop_
_entity.id
_entity.type
_entity.pdbx_description
1 polymer ?
#
loop_
_entity_poly.entity_id
_entity_poly.type
_entity_poly.pdbx_seq_one_letter_code
_entity_poly.pdbx_strand_id
1 'polypeptide(L)'
;MLTCHHVSSLVVDRLCDRARGRSTTVTCFYFDFAARKEQSATAMLGSLLKQIVSGMEAIPEDISRAFQEQKKAIGGREPQLLDIVKMLQTITSSQRTFVCIDALDECAAAHRVKIRESLKQILEKSPETRIFITGRPHIRAEMERRLGGHMASVSLCPNKEDIIRYLRVRLGEDETPDAMDESLIADILEKIPESVSEMYVAMILGIPPRIIR
;
A
#
# COMPACT_ATOMS: atom_id res chain seq x y z
N MET A 1 -7.50 14.75 -11.61
CA MET A 1 -6.84 13.46 -11.82
C MET A 1 -7.20 12.55 -10.64
N LEU A 2 -8.06 11.55 -10.84
CA LEU A 2 -8.26 10.49 -9.85
C LEU A 2 -6.92 9.77 -9.73
N THR A 3 -6.12 10.17 -8.76
CA THR A 3 -4.80 9.59 -8.52
C THR A 3 -4.98 8.24 -7.82
N CYS A 4 -4.02 7.35 -7.95
CA CYS A 4 -3.91 6.10 -7.18
C CYS A 4 -4.27 6.32 -5.71
N HIS A 5 -3.82 7.41 -5.13
CA HIS A 5 -4.03 7.80 -3.75
C HIS A 5 -5.49 7.85 -3.31
N HIS A 6 -6.42 8.31 -4.18
CA HIS A 6 -7.85 8.37 -3.83
C HIS A 6 -8.46 6.98 -3.66
N VAL A 7 -8.13 6.04 -4.55
CA VAL A 7 -8.62 4.65 -4.45
C VAL A 7 -8.06 3.98 -3.21
N SER A 8 -6.75 4.13 -2.97
CA SER A 8 -6.09 3.56 -1.82
C SER A 8 -6.63 4.12 -0.51
N SER A 9 -6.84 5.44 -0.41
CA SER A 9 -7.43 6.08 0.76
C SER A 9 -8.83 5.54 1.04
N LEU A 10 -9.69 5.44 0.01
CA LEU A 10 -11.04 4.88 0.16
C LEU A 10 -11.00 3.42 0.66
N VAL A 11 -10.08 2.60 0.14
CA VAL A 11 -9.92 1.21 0.57
C VAL A 11 -9.45 1.16 2.03
N VAL A 12 -8.45 1.97 2.40
CA VAL A 12 -7.95 2.06 3.78
C VAL A 12 -9.06 2.46 4.74
N ASP A 13 -9.82 3.51 4.43
CA ASP A 13 -10.94 3.96 5.26
C ASP A 13 -11.99 2.86 5.46
N ARG A 14 -12.38 2.18 4.39
CA ARG A 14 -13.33 1.06 4.47
C ARG A 14 -12.80 -0.13 5.26
N LEU A 15 -11.52 -0.42 5.16
CA LEU A 15 -10.87 -1.47 5.96
C LEU A 15 -10.80 -1.08 7.44
N CYS A 16 -10.46 0.18 7.75
CA CYS A 16 -10.46 0.71 9.11
C CYS A 16 -11.86 0.64 9.74
N ASP A 17 -12.91 1.05 9.00
CA ASP A 17 -14.29 0.94 9.48
C ASP A 17 -14.68 -0.51 9.81
N ARG A 18 -14.29 -1.46 8.96
CA ARG A 18 -14.55 -2.89 9.17
C ARG A 18 -13.71 -3.51 10.30
N ALA A 19 -12.55 -2.94 10.58
CA ALA A 19 -11.65 -3.39 11.64
C ALA A 19 -12.10 -2.95 13.03
N ARG A 20 -12.92 -1.88 13.14
CA ARG A 20 -13.40 -1.36 14.43
C ARG A 20 -14.09 -2.43 15.26
N GLY A 21 -13.64 -2.59 16.50
CA GLY A 21 -14.17 -3.59 17.44
C GLY A 21 -13.81 -5.05 17.11
N ARG A 22 -12.86 -5.28 16.21
CA ARG A 22 -12.36 -6.61 15.85
C ARG A 22 -10.86 -6.70 16.09
N SER A 23 -10.34 -7.90 16.36
CA SER A 23 -8.90 -8.17 16.37
C SER A 23 -8.32 -8.17 14.95
N THR A 24 -8.35 -7.00 14.32
CA THR A 24 -7.92 -6.81 12.94
C THR A 24 -7.12 -5.51 12.85
N THR A 25 -5.93 -5.59 12.27
CA THR A 25 -5.06 -4.44 12.08
C THR A 25 -5.04 -4.01 10.61
N VAL A 26 -5.08 -2.71 10.37
CA VAL A 26 -4.90 -2.11 9.05
C VAL A 26 -3.65 -1.23 9.10
N THR A 27 -2.76 -1.41 8.15
CA THR A 27 -1.54 -0.61 8.02
C THR A 27 -1.34 -0.22 6.57
N CYS A 28 -0.78 0.98 6.33
CA CYS A 28 -0.62 1.49 4.97
C CYS A 28 0.72 2.18 4.77
N PHE A 29 1.18 2.17 3.53
CA PHE A 29 2.33 2.92 3.06
C PHE A 29 2.07 3.50 1.67
N TYR A 30 2.30 4.79 1.52
CA TYR A 30 2.15 5.53 0.28
C TYR A 30 3.53 5.87 -0.26
N PHE A 31 3.87 5.35 -1.44
CA PHE A 31 5.09 5.74 -2.12
C PHE A 31 4.92 7.12 -2.75
N ASP A 32 5.99 7.91 -2.70
CA ASP A 32 6.08 9.23 -3.31
C ASP A 32 7.33 9.29 -4.20
N PHE A 33 7.13 9.61 -5.45
CA PHE A 33 8.22 9.72 -6.42
C PHE A 33 9.29 10.73 -6.01
N ALA A 34 8.90 11.83 -5.35
CA ALA A 34 9.84 12.86 -4.87
C ALA A 34 10.77 12.31 -3.78
N ALA A 35 10.25 11.43 -2.90
CA ALA A 35 11.00 10.81 -1.80
C ALA A 35 11.62 9.44 -2.17
N ARG A 36 11.64 9.06 -3.44
CA ARG A 36 12.03 7.72 -3.93
C ARG A 36 13.37 7.21 -3.42
N LYS A 37 14.34 8.11 -3.17
CA LYS A 37 15.68 7.73 -2.68
C LYS A 37 15.68 7.32 -1.22
N GLU A 38 14.76 7.85 -0.43
CA GLU A 38 14.67 7.64 1.02
C GLU A 38 13.73 6.46 1.37
N GLN A 39 12.81 6.13 0.48
CA GLN A 39 11.81 5.07 0.65
C GLN A 39 12.38 3.68 0.33
N SER A 40 13.30 3.23 1.18
CA SER A 40 13.88 1.89 1.07
C SER A 40 12.89 0.80 1.53
N ALA A 41 13.18 -0.47 1.21
CA ALA A 41 12.42 -1.61 1.71
C ALA A 41 12.41 -1.67 3.25
N THR A 42 13.53 -1.32 3.89
CA THR A 42 13.66 -1.25 5.35
C THR A 42 12.79 -0.15 5.94
N ALA A 43 12.81 1.04 5.35
CA ALA A 43 11.99 2.17 5.80
C ALA A 43 10.48 1.87 5.66
N MET A 44 10.06 1.32 4.52
CA MET A 44 8.67 0.94 4.27
C MET A 44 8.18 -0.11 5.26
N LEU A 45 8.87 -1.26 5.39
CA LEU A 45 8.45 -2.32 6.30
C LEU A 45 8.58 -1.91 7.77
N GLY A 46 9.57 -1.08 8.12
CA GLY A 46 9.69 -0.49 9.45
C GLY A 46 8.51 0.44 9.78
N SER A 47 8.03 1.22 8.81
CA SER A 47 6.83 2.04 8.98
C SER A 47 5.58 1.20 9.22
N LEU A 48 5.39 0.10 8.46
CA LEU A 48 4.28 -0.84 8.68
C LEU A 48 4.35 -1.48 10.07
N LEU A 49 5.53 -1.95 10.48
CA LEU A 49 5.75 -2.51 11.81
C LEU A 49 5.41 -1.51 12.91
N LYS A 50 5.87 -0.26 12.78
CA LYS A 50 5.58 0.81 13.73
C LYS A 50 4.07 1.06 13.87
N GLN A 51 3.33 1.10 12.75
CA GLN A 51 1.88 1.30 12.78
C GLN A 51 1.17 0.15 13.51
N ILE A 52 1.56 -1.10 13.21
CA ILE A 52 0.96 -2.28 13.85
C ILE A 52 1.22 -2.23 15.36
N VAL A 53 2.46 -2.04 15.78
CA VAL A 53 2.84 -2.02 17.21
C VAL A 53 2.18 -0.86 17.95
N SER A 54 2.04 0.32 17.33
CA SER A 54 1.38 1.48 17.92
C SER A 54 -0.12 1.28 18.14
N GLY A 55 -0.76 0.37 17.41
CA GLY A 55 -2.18 0.01 17.59
C GLY A 55 -2.42 -1.14 18.56
N MET A 56 -1.38 -1.72 19.18
CA MET A 56 -1.52 -2.83 20.11
C MET A 56 -1.67 -2.33 21.54
N GLU A 57 -2.55 -2.94 22.32
CA GLU A 57 -2.69 -2.66 23.76
C GLU A 57 -1.44 -3.08 24.55
N ALA A 58 -0.81 -4.18 24.16
CA ALA A 58 0.43 -4.68 24.73
C ALA A 58 1.38 -5.16 23.63
N ILE A 59 2.64 -4.73 23.71
CA ILE A 59 3.68 -5.17 22.78
C ILE A 59 4.14 -6.57 23.20
N PRO A 60 4.16 -7.57 22.30
CA PRO A 60 4.68 -8.90 22.60
C PRO A 60 6.11 -8.85 23.14
N GLU A 61 6.40 -9.64 24.16
CA GLU A 61 7.72 -9.63 24.81
C GLU A 61 8.89 -9.88 23.85
N ASP A 62 8.70 -10.76 22.86
CA ASP A 62 9.72 -11.07 21.86
C ASP A 62 10.09 -9.87 21.01
N ILE A 63 9.09 -9.03 20.67
CA ILE A 63 9.30 -7.80 19.93
C ILE A 63 9.97 -6.74 20.82
N SER A 64 9.49 -6.58 22.06
CA SER A 64 10.11 -5.69 23.02
C SER A 64 11.56 -6.06 23.27
N ARG A 65 11.87 -7.35 23.42
CA ARG A 65 13.22 -7.87 23.59
C ARG A 65 14.11 -7.59 22.38
N ALA A 66 13.62 -7.86 21.16
CA ALA A 66 14.36 -7.60 19.93
C ALA A 66 14.73 -6.11 19.80
N PHE A 67 13.82 -5.20 20.13
CA PHE A 67 14.12 -3.76 20.16
C PHE A 67 15.13 -3.39 21.25
N GLN A 68 15.04 -3.99 22.44
CA GLN A 68 15.99 -3.72 23.53
C GLN A 68 17.38 -4.23 23.21
N GLU A 69 17.52 -5.39 22.59
CA GLU A 69 18.82 -5.95 22.17
C GLU A 69 19.49 -5.05 21.13
N GLN A 70 18.73 -4.51 20.19
CA GLN A 70 19.26 -3.55 19.21
C GLN A 70 19.68 -2.22 19.85
N LYS A 71 18.94 -1.71 20.85
CA LYS A 71 19.33 -0.52 21.60
C LYS A 71 20.60 -0.73 22.43
N LYS A 72 20.83 -1.94 22.93
CA LYS A 72 22.03 -2.28 23.72
C LYS A 72 23.28 -2.45 22.87
N ALA A 73 23.13 -2.70 21.56
CA ALA A 73 24.27 -2.72 20.65
C ALA A 73 24.93 -1.32 20.62
N ILE A 74 26.23 -1.28 20.83
CA ILE A 74 27.03 -0.04 20.90
C ILE A 74 26.79 0.79 19.63
N GLY A 75 26.23 1.99 19.80
CA GLY A 75 25.92 2.92 18.71
C GLY A 75 24.48 2.88 18.19
N GLY A 76 23.55 2.12 18.80
CA GLY A 76 22.14 2.08 18.39
C GLY A 76 21.98 1.64 16.94
N ARG A 77 22.18 0.37 16.66
CA ARG A 77 22.05 -0.15 15.29
C ARG A 77 20.59 -0.13 14.85
N GLU A 78 20.29 0.51 13.72
CA GLU A 78 18.94 0.44 13.13
C GLU A 78 18.57 -1.02 12.81
N PRO A 79 17.27 -1.40 12.99
CA PRO A 79 16.81 -2.74 12.64
C PRO A 79 17.12 -3.07 11.19
N GLN A 80 17.69 -4.24 10.95
CA GLN A 80 17.94 -4.70 9.60
C GLN A 80 16.64 -5.22 8.96
N LEU A 81 16.56 -5.21 7.65
CA LEU A 81 15.38 -5.67 6.90
C LEU A 81 14.90 -7.06 7.38
N LEU A 82 15.83 -7.99 7.60
CA LEU A 82 15.50 -9.34 8.03
C LEU A 82 14.86 -9.39 9.43
N ASP A 83 15.31 -8.52 10.34
CA ASP A 83 14.76 -8.45 11.70
C ASP A 83 13.35 -7.88 11.67
N ILE A 84 13.12 -6.84 10.85
CA ILE A 84 11.78 -6.26 10.64
C ILE A 84 10.83 -7.32 10.06
N VAL A 85 11.26 -8.09 9.07
CA VAL A 85 10.46 -9.17 8.46
C VAL A 85 10.08 -10.22 9.50
N LYS A 86 11.01 -10.65 10.35
CA LYS A 86 10.74 -11.62 11.42
C LYS A 86 9.71 -11.07 12.43
N MET A 87 9.88 -9.82 12.86
CA MET A 87 8.93 -9.17 13.76
C MET A 87 7.53 -9.05 13.14
N LEU A 88 7.45 -8.64 11.87
CA LEU A 88 6.18 -8.63 11.13
C LEU A 88 5.55 -10.02 11.04
N GLN A 89 6.33 -11.06 10.73
CA GLN A 89 5.83 -12.45 10.71
C GLN A 89 5.25 -12.87 12.06
N THR A 90 5.95 -12.58 13.17
CA THR A 90 5.48 -12.90 14.52
C THR A 90 4.14 -12.24 14.83
N ILE A 91 4.02 -10.94 14.56
CA ILE A 91 2.79 -10.20 14.86
C ILE A 91 1.64 -10.65 13.95
N THR A 92 1.89 -10.70 12.63
CA THR A 92 0.83 -10.97 11.66
C THR A 92 0.37 -12.43 11.65
N SER A 93 1.13 -13.35 12.24
CA SER A 93 0.70 -14.74 12.45
C SER A 93 -0.35 -14.91 13.53
N SER A 94 -0.42 -13.98 14.48
CA SER A 94 -1.33 -14.03 15.63
C SER A 94 -2.63 -13.24 15.44
N GLN A 95 -2.71 -12.38 14.40
CA GLN A 95 -3.88 -11.54 14.16
C GLN A 95 -4.12 -11.28 12.67
N ARG A 96 -5.38 -11.03 12.32
CA ARG A 96 -5.74 -10.64 10.98
C ARG A 96 -5.18 -9.26 10.64
N THR A 97 -4.42 -9.18 9.55
CA THR A 97 -3.74 -7.93 9.17
C THR A 97 -4.01 -7.59 7.71
N PHE A 98 -4.38 -6.34 7.46
CA PHE A 98 -4.44 -5.75 6.12
C PHE A 98 -3.26 -4.81 5.93
N VAL A 99 -2.49 -5.03 4.88
CA VAL A 99 -1.35 -4.20 4.48
C VAL A 99 -1.71 -3.52 3.17
N CYS A 100 -1.81 -2.20 3.17
CA CYS A 100 -2.12 -1.41 1.99
C CYS A 100 -0.86 -0.69 1.50
N ILE A 101 -0.46 -0.91 0.26
CA ILE A 101 0.72 -0.32 -0.37
C ILE A 101 0.26 0.45 -1.59
N ASP A 102 0.39 1.77 -1.54
CA ASP A 102 -0.01 2.64 -2.64
C ASP A 102 1.18 3.02 -3.51
N ALA A 103 0.92 3.12 -4.82
CA ALA A 103 1.88 3.58 -5.83
C ALA A 103 3.23 2.83 -5.79
N LEU A 104 3.21 1.49 -5.67
CA LEU A 104 4.43 0.68 -5.59
C LEU A 104 5.37 0.86 -6.80
N ASP A 105 4.86 1.29 -7.94
CA ASP A 105 5.64 1.62 -9.14
C ASP A 105 6.58 2.82 -8.93
N GLU A 106 6.26 3.72 -8.01
CA GLU A 106 7.11 4.86 -7.65
C GLU A 106 8.34 4.46 -6.83
N CYS A 107 8.33 3.26 -6.25
CA CYS A 107 9.49 2.70 -5.58
C CYS A 107 10.62 2.36 -6.55
N ALA A 108 11.87 2.54 -6.14
CA ALA A 108 13.03 2.14 -6.94
C ALA A 108 13.05 0.61 -7.17
N ALA A 109 13.39 0.16 -8.38
CA ALA A 109 13.33 -1.25 -8.77
C ALA A 109 14.10 -2.18 -7.82
N ALA A 110 15.28 -1.76 -7.37
CA ALA A 110 16.09 -2.54 -6.43
C ALA A 110 15.39 -2.75 -5.07
N HIS A 111 14.64 -1.75 -4.60
CA HIS A 111 13.86 -1.85 -3.38
C HIS A 111 12.56 -2.66 -3.58
N ARG A 112 11.89 -2.54 -4.75
CA ARG A 112 10.71 -3.36 -5.07
C ARG A 112 11.01 -4.86 -5.00
N VAL A 113 12.18 -5.30 -5.49
CA VAL A 113 12.60 -6.71 -5.38
C VAL A 113 12.63 -7.16 -3.91
N LYS A 114 13.29 -6.38 -3.04
CA LYS A 114 13.39 -6.69 -1.60
C LYS A 114 12.02 -6.65 -0.92
N ILE A 115 11.18 -5.66 -1.23
CA ILE A 115 9.82 -5.55 -0.69
C ILE A 115 9.01 -6.80 -1.03
N ARG A 116 8.99 -7.18 -2.30
CA ARG A 116 8.25 -8.34 -2.78
C ARG A 116 8.68 -9.64 -2.11
N GLU A 117 9.97 -9.86 -1.98
CA GLU A 117 10.52 -11.03 -1.28
C GLU A 117 10.14 -11.04 0.20
N SER A 118 10.20 -9.89 0.86
CA SER A 118 9.79 -9.73 2.24
C SER A 118 8.29 -9.97 2.43
N LEU A 119 7.44 -9.41 1.56
CA LEU A 119 6.00 -9.63 1.59
C LEU A 119 5.64 -11.10 1.38
N LYS A 120 6.33 -11.78 0.46
CA LYS A 120 6.16 -13.23 0.26
C LYS A 120 6.48 -14.01 1.53
N GLN A 121 7.61 -13.73 2.18
CA GLN A 121 8.00 -14.37 3.43
C GLN A 121 6.98 -14.14 4.55
N ILE A 122 6.41 -12.94 4.63
CA ILE A 122 5.35 -12.63 5.60
C ILE A 122 4.10 -13.44 5.31
N LEU A 123 3.63 -13.48 4.06
CA LEU A 123 2.43 -14.21 3.65
C LEU A 123 2.55 -15.72 3.90
N GLU A 124 3.74 -16.31 3.69
CA GLU A 124 3.99 -17.74 3.92
C GLU A 124 3.76 -18.16 5.38
N LYS A 125 3.97 -17.24 6.33
CA LYS A 125 3.78 -17.51 7.76
C LYS A 125 2.50 -16.94 8.35
N SER A 126 1.80 -16.10 7.60
CA SER A 126 0.65 -15.32 8.09
C SER A 126 -0.55 -15.49 7.16
N PRO A 127 -1.28 -16.62 7.22
CA PRO A 127 -2.37 -16.95 6.29
C PRO A 127 -3.55 -15.97 6.37
N GLU A 128 -3.72 -15.28 7.50
CA GLU A 128 -4.75 -14.26 7.71
C GLU A 128 -4.34 -12.86 7.23
N THR A 129 -3.11 -12.69 6.75
CA THR A 129 -2.65 -11.42 6.17
C THR A 129 -3.20 -11.26 4.76
N ARG A 130 -3.66 -10.05 4.46
CA ARG A 130 -4.10 -9.63 3.13
C ARG A 130 -3.34 -8.40 2.71
N ILE A 131 -2.84 -8.38 1.49
CA ILE A 131 -2.07 -7.27 0.96
C ILE A 131 -2.83 -6.66 -0.21
N PHE A 132 -3.06 -5.36 -0.14
CA PHE A 132 -3.62 -4.54 -1.20
C PHE A 132 -2.51 -3.67 -1.79
N ILE A 133 -2.33 -3.70 -3.11
CA ILE A 133 -1.28 -2.96 -3.80
C ILE A 133 -1.89 -2.20 -4.95
N THR A 134 -1.51 -0.95 -5.10
CA THR A 134 -1.78 -0.16 -6.31
C THR A 134 -0.49 0.21 -7.02
N GLY A 135 -0.61 0.51 -8.30
CA GLY A 135 0.51 0.97 -9.12
C GLY A 135 0.14 1.06 -10.61
N ARG A 136 1.08 1.45 -11.44
CA ARG A 136 0.91 1.47 -12.89
C ARG A 136 1.02 0.06 -13.48
N PRO A 137 0.41 -0.19 -14.65
CA PRO A 137 0.34 -1.53 -15.26
C PRO A 137 1.69 -2.22 -15.47
N HIS A 138 2.76 -1.46 -15.66
CA HIS A 138 4.08 -2.04 -15.94
C HIS A 138 4.66 -2.89 -14.81
N ILE A 139 4.22 -2.68 -13.54
CA ILE A 139 4.66 -3.54 -12.43
C ILE A 139 3.85 -4.83 -12.30
N ARG A 140 2.72 -4.95 -13.01
CA ARG A 140 1.79 -6.09 -12.90
C ARG A 140 2.48 -7.43 -13.10
N ALA A 141 3.19 -7.58 -14.22
CA ALA A 141 3.89 -8.83 -14.55
C ALA A 141 4.98 -9.20 -13.51
N GLU A 142 5.61 -8.19 -12.91
CA GLU A 142 6.58 -8.36 -11.83
C GLU A 142 5.92 -8.94 -10.58
N MET A 143 4.74 -8.44 -10.22
CA MET A 143 3.99 -8.88 -9.04
C MET A 143 3.39 -10.29 -9.25
N GLU A 144 2.74 -10.53 -10.39
CA GLU A 144 2.12 -11.82 -10.74
C GLU A 144 3.13 -12.96 -10.72
N ARG A 145 4.33 -12.75 -11.25
CA ARG A 145 5.36 -13.79 -11.35
C ARG A 145 5.81 -14.33 -10.00
N ARG A 146 5.80 -13.51 -8.96
CA ARG A 146 6.40 -13.85 -7.66
C ARG A 146 5.41 -14.03 -6.53
N LEU A 147 4.24 -13.38 -6.61
CA LEU A 147 3.19 -13.43 -5.59
C LEU A 147 1.93 -14.16 -6.09
N GLY A 148 1.95 -14.63 -7.33
CA GLY A 148 0.82 -14.96 -8.17
C GLY A 148 0.01 -16.22 -7.85
N GLY A 149 0.25 -16.95 -6.77
CA GLY A 149 -0.59 -18.14 -6.47
C GLY A 149 -1.97 -17.81 -5.90
N HIS A 150 -2.15 -16.62 -5.33
CA HIS A 150 -3.36 -16.19 -4.61
C HIS A 150 -3.65 -14.71 -4.81
N MET A 151 -3.41 -14.21 -6.01
CA MET A 151 -3.56 -12.80 -6.34
C MET A 151 -4.78 -12.57 -7.23
N ALA A 152 -5.68 -11.69 -6.80
CA ALA A 152 -6.70 -11.10 -7.66
C ALA A 152 -6.21 -9.73 -8.13
N SER A 153 -6.26 -9.47 -9.42
CA SER A 153 -5.87 -8.19 -10.01
C SER A 153 -7.03 -7.56 -10.77
N VAL A 154 -7.17 -6.24 -10.63
CA VAL A 154 -8.18 -5.46 -11.32
C VAL A 154 -7.48 -4.28 -11.98
N SER A 155 -7.75 -4.07 -13.25
CA SER A 155 -7.40 -2.84 -13.94
C SER A 155 -8.49 -1.81 -13.74
N LEU A 156 -8.15 -0.65 -13.22
CA LEU A 156 -9.05 0.49 -13.11
C LEU A 156 -8.66 1.51 -14.17
N CYS A 157 -9.57 1.76 -15.08
CA CYS A 157 -9.43 2.77 -16.12
C CYS A 157 -10.65 3.68 -16.01
N PRO A 158 -10.49 4.94 -15.55
CA PRO A 158 -11.62 5.87 -15.54
C PRO A 158 -12.05 6.12 -16.96
N ASN A 159 -13.36 6.05 -17.20
CA ASN A 159 -13.94 6.41 -18.49
C ASN A 159 -14.01 7.95 -18.64
N LYS A 160 -14.24 8.42 -19.86
CA LYS A 160 -14.32 9.85 -20.17
C LYS A 160 -15.39 10.57 -19.32
N GLU A 161 -16.52 9.93 -19.08
CA GLU A 161 -17.62 10.48 -18.30
C GLU A 161 -17.25 10.70 -16.83
N ASP A 162 -16.54 9.75 -16.22
CA ASP A 162 -16.03 9.88 -14.84
C ASP A 162 -15.05 11.05 -14.73
N ILE A 163 -14.18 11.21 -15.73
CA ILE A 163 -13.20 12.30 -15.78
C ILE A 163 -13.91 13.64 -15.92
N ILE A 164 -14.87 13.74 -16.84
CA ILE A 164 -15.69 14.97 -17.04
C ILE A 164 -16.43 15.32 -15.76
N ARG A 165 -17.06 14.34 -15.12
CA ARG A 165 -17.80 14.56 -13.86
C ARG A 165 -16.87 15.08 -12.76
N TYR A 166 -15.69 14.47 -12.59
CA TYR A 166 -14.70 14.91 -11.61
C TYR A 166 -14.23 16.35 -11.89
N LEU A 167 -13.88 16.65 -13.14
CA LEU A 167 -13.40 17.98 -13.52
C LEU A 167 -14.49 19.06 -13.33
N ARG A 168 -15.75 18.77 -13.66
CA ARG A 168 -16.86 19.71 -13.43
C ARG A 168 -17.01 20.06 -11.95
N VAL A 169 -16.90 19.05 -11.06
CA VAL A 169 -16.96 19.30 -9.61
C VAL A 169 -15.78 20.16 -9.18
N ARG A 170 -14.55 19.82 -9.59
CA ARG A 170 -13.34 20.54 -9.17
C ARG A 170 -13.26 21.95 -9.73
N LEU A 171 -13.67 22.17 -10.96
CA LEU A 171 -13.71 23.51 -11.58
C LEU A 171 -14.86 24.36 -11.03
N GLY A 172 -15.96 23.73 -10.60
CA GLY A 172 -17.07 24.43 -9.95
C GLY A 172 -16.83 24.77 -8.47
N GLU A 173 -15.83 24.12 -7.83
CA GLU A 173 -15.41 24.42 -6.46
C GLU A 173 -14.35 25.53 -6.38
N ASP A 174 -13.86 26.02 -7.53
CA ASP A 174 -12.84 27.08 -7.58
C ASP A 174 -13.49 28.45 -7.39
N GLU A 175 -13.43 28.96 -6.18
CA GLU A 175 -13.95 30.28 -5.77
C GLU A 175 -12.96 31.42 -6.03
N THR A 176 -11.86 31.18 -6.78
CA THR A 176 -10.85 32.22 -7.02
C THR A 176 -11.37 33.31 -7.95
N PRO A 177 -10.98 34.61 -7.74
CA PRO A 177 -11.45 35.73 -8.58
C PRO A 177 -11.05 35.61 -10.06
N ASP A 178 -10.02 34.82 -10.36
CA ASP A 178 -9.54 34.50 -11.70
C ASP A 178 -10.09 33.16 -12.19
N ALA A 179 -11.30 32.79 -11.76
CA ALA A 179 -11.97 31.58 -12.19
C ALA A 179 -11.94 31.45 -13.72
N MET A 180 -11.65 30.27 -14.21
CA MET A 180 -11.63 29.98 -15.65
C MET A 180 -12.96 30.36 -16.25
N ASP A 181 -12.96 31.08 -17.37
CA ASP A 181 -14.17 31.41 -18.08
C ASP A 181 -14.85 30.11 -18.61
N GLU A 182 -16.19 30.18 -18.79
CA GLU A 182 -16.96 29.01 -19.20
C GLU A 182 -16.50 28.44 -20.56
N SER A 183 -15.93 29.26 -21.44
CA SER A 183 -15.44 28.83 -22.75
C SER A 183 -14.20 27.99 -22.62
N LEU A 184 -13.28 28.34 -21.72
CA LEU A 184 -12.08 27.58 -21.42
C LEU A 184 -12.41 26.25 -20.76
N ILE A 185 -13.39 26.24 -19.85
CA ILE A 185 -13.89 25.01 -19.24
C ILE A 185 -14.46 24.07 -20.31
N ALA A 186 -15.27 24.59 -21.23
CA ALA A 186 -15.82 23.82 -22.33
C ALA A 186 -14.72 23.23 -23.23
N ASP A 187 -13.73 24.02 -23.60
CA ASP A 187 -12.58 23.60 -24.40
C ASP A 187 -11.76 22.49 -23.71
N ILE A 188 -11.54 22.61 -22.41
CA ILE A 188 -10.83 21.58 -21.62
C ILE A 188 -11.63 20.27 -21.62
N LEU A 189 -12.96 20.34 -21.40
CA LEU A 189 -13.82 19.16 -21.35
C LEU A 189 -13.94 18.47 -22.71
N GLU A 190 -13.90 19.23 -23.82
CA GLU A 190 -13.92 18.67 -25.17
C GLU A 190 -12.62 17.93 -25.53
N LYS A 191 -11.49 18.47 -25.09
CA LYS A 191 -10.15 17.91 -25.37
C LYS A 191 -9.73 16.77 -24.48
N ILE A 192 -10.58 16.32 -23.55
CA ILE A 192 -10.27 15.17 -22.68
C ILE A 192 -10.15 13.89 -23.55
N PRO A 193 -9.04 13.15 -23.44
CA PRO A 193 -8.89 11.91 -24.17
C PRO A 193 -9.90 10.87 -23.69
N GLU A 194 -10.30 9.95 -24.57
CA GLU A 194 -11.27 8.89 -24.26
C GLU A 194 -10.76 7.90 -23.22
N SER A 195 -9.44 7.81 -23.04
CA SER A 195 -8.82 6.97 -22.01
C SER A 195 -7.72 7.69 -21.27
N VAL A 196 -7.69 7.54 -19.96
CA VAL A 196 -6.60 7.96 -19.08
C VAL A 196 -5.76 6.74 -18.72
N SER A 197 -4.54 6.97 -18.26
CA SER A 197 -3.62 5.90 -17.86
C SER A 197 -4.29 4.88 -16.95
N GLU A 198 -4.27 3.64 -17.36
CA GLU A 198 -4.74 2.48 -16.61
C GLU A 198 -4.02 2.40 -15.27
N MET A 199 -4.75 2.09 -14.21
CA MET A 199 -4.21 1.81 -12.89
C MET A 199 -4.34 0.32 -12.58
N TYR A 200 -3.25 -0.26 -12.12
CA TYR A 200 -3.21 -1.63 -11.65
C TYR A 200 -3.51 -1.69 -10.15
N VAL A 201 -4.47 -2.53 -9.78
CA VAL A 201 -4.80 -2.84 -8.40
C VAL A 201 -4.71 -4.33 -8.18
N ALA A 202 -3.99 -4.76 -7.19
CA ALA A 202 -3.88 -6.15 -6.81
C ALA A 202 -4.26 -6.38 -5.34
N MET A 203 -5.03 -7.42 -5.09
CA MET A 203 -5.26 -7.95 -3.76
C MET A 203 -4.60 -9.32 -3.67
N ILE A 204 -3.70 -9.48 -2.72
CA ILE A 204 -3.01 -10.73 -2.46
C ILE A 204 -3.57 -11.33 -1.19
N LEU A 205 -4.12 -12.52 -1.32
CA LEU A 205 -4.64 -13.30 -0.20
C LEU A 205 -3.50 -14.10 0.44
N GLY A 206 -3.53 -14.26 1.75
CA GLY A 206 -2.59 -15.15 2.47
C GLY A 206 -2.62 -16.55 1.88
N ILE A 207 -1.47 -17.19 1.82
CA ILE A 207 -1.33 -18.57 1.36
C ILE A 207 -1.91 -19.47 2.45
N PRO A 208 -2.96 -20.29 2.20
CA PRO A 208 -3.43 -21.25 3.20
C PRO A 208 -2.30 -22.23 3.53
N PRO A 209 -2.20 -22.71 4.79
CA PRO A 209 -1.23 -23.74 5.13
C PRO A 209 -1.42 -24.90 4.18
N ARG A 210 -0.33 -25.37 3.54
CA ARG A 210 -0.38 -26.60 2.75
C ARG A 210 -0.83 -27.71 3.69
N ILE A 211 -1.98 -28.29 3.41
CA ILE A 211 -2.36 -29.57 3.99
C ILE A 211 -1.34 -30.56 3.46
N ILE A 212 -0.34 -30.85 4.29
CA ILE A 212 0.60 -31.96 4.04
C ILE A 212 -0.26 -33.22 4.21
N ARG A 213 -0.63 -33.81 3.09
CA ARG A 213 -1.16 -35.20 3.06
C ARG A 213 0.00 -36.17 3.10
#